data_9bf32b7afa4d7eec13691ceba631d65f
#
_entry.id   9bf32b7afa4d7eec13691ceba631d65f
#
_cell.length_a   1.000
_cell.length_b   1.000
_cell.length_c   1.000
_cell.angle_alpha   90.00
_cell.angle_beta   90.00
_cell.angle_gamma   90.00
#
_symmetry.space_group_name_H-M   'P 1'
#
loop_
_entity.id
_entity.type
_entity.pdbx_description
1 polymer ?
#
loop_
_entity_poly.entity_id
_entity_poly.type
_entity_poly.pdbx_seq_one_letter_code
_entity_poly.pdbx_strand_id
1 'polypeptide(L)'
;KGFNVLHPMGWDSFGMPAENAAIKHGIAPKTWTLDNIENMKLQQKALGLSYDWDREVATCKEDYYKWTQWFFEQFYKKGLAYKKEAKVNWCETCHTVLANEQVIDGACWRCDNPVEKKDLSQWFLRITEYADRLLTDLDTLDHWPQRVKLMQKNWIGRSEGTEFSFEVPSINERVSVYTTRVDTIYGVSYVVLAPEHPYVERLIENASNKAELEAFITRMRNMSDIDRTSTDAPKEGMFTGSYAVNPMSGEQVPVWIANYVLVDYGTGAVMGSPAHDERDWEFAHKYDLPIKQVVACEGEEYSLEKWQEWYHEDGILVNSGDYNGQTSAEARKNITAALNERSIGEGKVNFRLRDWLISRQRYWGVPIPVVYCEKCGEQLVPEEELPVRLPENVKFESGAVSPLATSESFLNTTCPKCGGPARRETDTMDTFIDSSWYFLRYADAKNDQAPFDKKIANYWMNVDQYIGGIEHAILHLLYSRFFVKVIHDLGLIEANEPFRGLLTQGMVLKEGSKMSKSKGNVVSPEEIINTYGADTARLFILFAAPVDRDLDWSD
;
A
#
# COMPACT_ATOMS: atom_id res chain seq x y z
N LYS A 1 9.04 -23.36 -34.18
CA LYS A 1 7.65 -23.00 -34.46
C LYS A 1 7.51 -21.64 -35.16
N GLY A 2 8.64 -20.95 -35.47
CA GLY A 2 8.64 -19.67 -36.20
C GLY A 2 8.35 -18.44 -35.35
N PHE A 3 8.41 -18.54 -34.03
CA PHE A 3 8.29 -17.39 -33.12
C PHE A 3 9.68 -16.88 -32.70
N ASN A 4 9.81 -15.56 -32.56
CA ASN A 4 10.88 -14.98 -31.78
C ASN A 4 10.54 -15.18 -30.29
N VAL A 5 11.55 -15.48 -29.47
CA VAL A 5 11.40 -15.71 -28.05
C VAL A 5 12.31 -14.77 -27.28
N LEU A 6 11.75 -13.99 -26.38
CA LEU A 6 12.48 -13.20 -25.40
C LEU A 6 12.31 -13.88 -24.02
N HIS A 7 13.37 -14.51 -23.54
CA HIS A 7 13.42 -15.20 -22.24
C HIS A 7 14.70 -14.77 -21.50
N PRO A 8 14.75 -13.54 -20.98
CA PRO A 8 15.92 -12.98 -20.32
C PRO A 8 15.99 -13.37 -18.85
N MET A 9 17.13 -13.05 -18.23
CA MET A 9 17.34 -13.11 -16.79
C MET A 9 17.85 -11.78 -16.28
N GLY A 10 17.44 -11.40 -15.07
CA GLY A 10 17.90 -10.19 -14.39
C GLY A 10 17.85 -10.33 -12.88
N TRP A 11 18.42 -9.34 -12.24
CA TRP A 11 18.68 -9.34 -10.82
C TRP A 11 18.04 -8.12 -10.18
N ASP A 12 17.02 -8.36 -9.36
CA ASP A 12 16.53 -7.36 -8.43
C ASP A 12 17.50 -7.34 -7.25
N SER A 13 18.44 -6.41 -7.31
CA SER A 13 19.71 -6.52 -6.60
C SER A 13 19.97 -5.41 -5.60
N PHE A 14 19.04 -4.48 -5.42
CA PHE A 14 19.00 -3.55 -4.30
C PHE A 14 18.24 -4.13 -3.08
N GLY A 15 18.30 -3.44 -1.97
CA GLY A 15 17.46 -3.68 -0.81
C GLY A 15 18.17 -4.23 0.43
N MET A 16 17.41 -4.28 1.51
CA MET A 16 17.86 -4.67 2.86
C MET A 16 18.55 -6.04 2.97
N PRO A 17 18.14 -7.11 2.24
CA PRO A 17 18.79 -8.40 2.43
C PRO A 17 20.27 -8.38 2.10
N ALA A 18 20.61 -7.75 0.99
CA ALA A 18 22.01 -7.63 0.56
C ALA A 18 22.79 -6.68 1.48
N GLU A 19 22.18 -5.55 1.87
CA GLU A 19 22.80 -4.61 2.81
C GLU A 19 23.06 -5.25 4.18
N ASN A 20 22.08 -5.91 4.77
CA ASN A 20 22.23 -6.55 6.08
C ASN A 20 23.25 -7.70 6.05
N ALA A 21 23.28 -8.49 4.97
CA ALA A 21 24.26 -9.53 4.79
C ALA A 21 25.68 -8.95 4.66
N ALA A 22 25.83 -7.89 3.87
CA ALA A 22 27.11 -7.20 3.70
C ALA A 22 27.63 -6.61 5.03
N ILE A 23 26.77 -5.96 5.80
CA ILE A 23 27.10 -5.46 7.14
C ILE A 23 27.54 -6.61 8.05
N LYS A 24 26.79 -7.71 8.09
CA LYS A 24 27.10 -8.88 8.91
C LYS A 24 28.45 -9.51 8.58
N HIS A 25 28.83 -9.51 7.31
CA HIS A 25 30.08 -10.09 6.83
C HIS A 25 31.23 -9.09 6.71
N GLY A 26 31.00 -7.80 6.98
CA GLY A 26 32.00 -6.74 6.88
C GLY A 26 32.44 -6.46 5.42
N ILE A 27 31.57 -6.69 4.45
CA ILE A 27 31.81 -6.53 3.01
C ILE A 27 30.93 -5.40 2.49
N ALA A 28 31.38 -4.65 1.48
CA ALA A 28 30.54 -3.62 0.86
C ALA A 28 29.31 -4.26 0.18
N PRO A 29 28.08 -3.69 0.32
CA PRO A 29 26.87 -4.24 -0.30
C PRO A 29 26.99 -4.46 -1.82
N LYS A 30 27.66 -3.57 -2.53
CA LYS A 30 27.94 -3.70 -3.97
C LYS A 30 28.73 -4.97 -4.29
N THR A 31 29.84 -5.20 -3.59
CA THR A 31 30.69 -6.39 -3.77
C THR A 31 29.91 -7.66 -3.45
N TRP A 32 29.28 -7.71 -2.27
CA TRP A 32 28.45 -8.84 -1.85
C TRP A 32 27.39 -9.19 -2.88
N THR A 33 26.68 -8.18 -3.39
CA THR A 33 25.60 -8.36 -4.37
C THR A 33 26.13 -8.89 -5.69
N LEU A 34 27.20 -8.30 -6.23
CA LEU A 34 27.77 -8.71 -7.52
C LEU A 34 28.34 -10.12 -7.47
N ASP A 35 29.01 -10.49 -6.37
CA ASP A 35 29.55 -11.85 -6.18
C ASP A 35 28.42 -12.89 -6.12
N ASN A 36 27.30 -12.57 -5.45
CA ASN A 36 26.12 -13.44 -5.43
C ASN A 36 25.44 -13.56 -6.80
N ILE A 37 25.37 -12.48 -7.60
CA ILE A 37 24.86 -12.52 -8.96
C ILE A 37 25.68 -13.51 -9.81
N GLU A 38 26.99 -13.43 -9.77
CA GLU A 38 27.84 -14.33 -10.55
C GLU A 38 27.69 -15.79 -10.10
N ASN A 39 27.62 -16.04 -8.77
CA ASN A 39 27.37 -17.38 -8.25
C ASN A 39 26.01 -17.95 -8.72
N MET A 40 24.92 -17.17 -8.58
CA MET A 40 23.59 -17.60 -9.01
C MET A 40 23.53 -17.84 -10.53
N LYS A 41 24.24 -17.03 -11.32
CA LYS A 41 24.35 -17.20 -12.77
C LYS A 41 25.05 -18.52 -13.14
N LEU A 42 26.10 -18.89 -12.41
CA LEU A 42 26.76 -20.19 -12.60
C LEU A 42 25.82 -21.35 -12.26
N GLN A 43 25.05 -21.26 -11.18
CA GLN A 43 24.07 -22.29 -10.79
C GLN A 43 22.96 -22.44 -11.82
N GLN A 44 22.43 -21.34 -12.36
CA GLN A 44 21.41 -21.38 -13.40
C GLN A 44 21.94 -21.99 -14.73
N LYS A 45 23.17 -21.67 -15.11
CA LYS A 45 23.83 -22.30 -16.25
C LYS A 45 24.06 -23.79 -16.04
N ALA A 46 24.45 -24.21 -14.83
CA ALA A 46 24.60 -25.60 -14.46
C ALA A 46 23.28 -26.39 -14.52
N LEU A 47 22.16 -25.75 -14.20
CA LEU A 47 20.81 -26.32 -14.38
C LEU A 47 20.39 -26.40 -15.87
N GLY A 48 21.15 -25.84 -16.80
CA GLY A 48 20.84 -25.86 -18.23
C GLY A 48 19.66 -24.97 -18.60
N LEU A 49 19.41 -23.88 -17.85
CA LEU A 49 18.36 -22.91 -18.14
C LEU A 49 18.78 -22.04 -19.34
N SER A 50 17.93 -21.95 -20.33
CA SER A 50 18.21 -21.23 -21.58
C SER A 50 17.68 -19.80 -21.51
N TYR A 51 18.46 -18.90 -20.88
CA TYR A 51 18.19 -17.48 -20.85
C TYR A 51 18.94 -16.73 -21.96
N ASP A 52 18.37 -15.61 -22.41
CA ASP A 52 19.06 -14.63 -23.24
C ASP A 52 19.95 -13.73 -22.35
N TRP A 53 21.16 -14.20 -22.10
CA TRP A 53 22.15 -13.51 -21.26
C TRP A 53 22.64 -12.18 -21.86
N ASP A 54 22.44 -11.95 -23.16
CA ASP A 54 22.79 -10.67 -23.78
C ASP A 54 21.87 -9.52 -23.36
N ARG A 55 20.71 -9.86 -22.81
CA ARG A 55 19.72 -8.92 -22.26
C ARG A 55 19.67 -8.91 -20.74
N GLU A 56 20.70 -9.49 -20.10
CA GLU A 56 20.82 -9.47 -18.65
C GLU A 56 20.86 -8.05 -18.10
N VAL A 57 20.09 -7.79 -17.05
CA VAL A 57 20.09 -6.52 -16.31
C VAL A 57 20.26 -6.77 -14.81
N ALA A 58 20.81 -5.77 -14.09
CA ALA A 58 20.88 -5.77 -12.64
C ALA A 58 20.46 -4.41 -12.13
N THR A 59 19.45 -4.36 -11.26
CA THR A 59 18.84 -3.09 -10.82
C THR A 59 19.83 -2.20 -10.07
N CYS A 60 20.85 -2.76 -9.42
CA CYS A 60 21.90 -2.02 -8.71
C CYS A 60 22.99 -1.41 -9.62
N LYS A 61 22.97 -1.67 -10.92
CA LYS A 61 23.93 -1.08 -11.84
C LYS A 61 23.47 0.30 -12.32
N GLU A 62 24.43 1.19 -12.54
CA GLU A 62 24.17 2.58 -12.91
C GLU A 62 23.43 2.72 -14.25
N ASP A 63 23.67 1.82 -15.21
CA ASP A 63 23.01 1.75 -16.51
C ASP A 63 21.54 1.33 -16.42
N TYR A 64 21.11 0.78 -15.27
CA TYR A 64 19.73 0.50 -14.96
C TYR A 64 19.10 1.58 -14.09
N TYR A 65 19.63 1.85 -12.88
CA TYR A 65 18.93 2.73 -11.93
C TYR A 65 18.96 4.21 -12.35
N LYS A 66 19.82 4.62 -13.28
CA LYS A 66 19.69 5.91 -13.96
C LYS A 66 18.28 6.13 -14.48
N TRP A 67 17.70 5.10 -15.07
CA TRP A 67 16.38 5.18 -15.69
C TRP A 67 15.26 5.06 -14.64
N THR A 68 15.47 4.37 -13.52
CA THR A 68 14.57 4.43 -12.38
C THR A 68 14.48 5.85 -11.80
N GLN A 69 15.62 6.54 -11.68
CA GLN A 69 15.67 7.95 -11.28
C GLN A 69 14.97 8.86 -12.31
N TRP A 70 15.20 8.63 -13.57
CA TRP A 70 14.52 9.35 -14.64
C TRP A 70 12.98 9.17 -14.58
N PHE A 71 12.49 7.95 -14.34
CA PHE A 71 11.06 7.72 -14.14
C PHE A 71 10.51 8.47 -12.94
N PHE A 72 11.23 8.48 -11.82
CA PHE A 72 10.84 9.29 -10.67
C PHE A 72 10.66 10.77 -11.06
N GLU A 73 11.58 11.34 -11.84
CA GLU A 73 11.46 12.71 -12.32
C GLU A 73 10.25 12.93 -13.23
N GLN A 74 9.95 11.98 -14.13
CA GLN A 74 8.75 12.08 -14.97
C GLN A 74 7.48 12.01 -14.12
N PHE A 75 7.45 11.17 -13.09
CA PHE A 75 6.33 11.11 -12.14
C PHE A 75 6.21 12.41 -11.34
N TYR A 76 7.31 12.98 -10.90
CA TYR A 76 7.34 14.27 -10.22
C TYR A 76 6.80 15.40 -11.12
N LYS A 77 7.28 15.49 -12.36
CA LYS A 77 6.81 16.48 -13.35
C LYS A 77 5.31 16.36 -13.64
N LYS A 78 4.74 15.16 -13.52
CA LYS A 78 3.29 14.91 -13.63
C LYS A 78 2.52 15.16 -12.31
N GLY A 79 3.18 15.51 -11.22
CA GLY A 79 2.56 15.66 -9.89
C GLY A 79 2.20 14.33 -9.23
N LEU A 80 2.70 13.20 -9.76
CA LEU A 80 2.46 11.87 -9.18
C LEU A 80 3.43 11.53 -8.06
N ALA A 81 4.66 12.07 -8.07
CA ALA A 81 5.59 11.96 -6.95
C ALA A 81 5.53 13.24 -6.10
N TYR A 82 5.43 13.09 -4.79
CA TYR A 82 5.33 14.21 -3.86
C TYR A 82 5.84 13.84 -2.48
N LYS A 83 6.22 14.86 -1.69
CA LYS A 83 6.70 14.70 -0.31
C LYS A 83 5.70 15.30 0.67
N LYS A 84 5.43 14.61 1.76
CA LYS A 84 4.61 15.11 2.87
C LYS A 84 5.04 14.54 4.20
N GLU A 85 4.71 15.25 5.27
CA GLU A 85 4.72 14.66 6.61
C GLU A 85 3.54 13.73 6.77
N ALA A 86 3.81 12.52 7.25
CA ALA A 86 2.81 11.52 7.47
C ALA A 86 3.20 10.58 8.61
N LYS A 87 2.20 10.02 9.28
CA LYS A 87 2.40 8.88 10.15
C LYS A 87 2.70 7.66 9.30
N VAL A 88 3.91 7.15 9.40
CA VAL A 88 4.39 6.04 8.61
C VAL A 88 4.68 4.82 9.49
N ASN A 89 4.61 3.64 8.88
CA ASN A 89 4.97 2.41 9.56
C ASN A 89 6.50 2.34 9.68
N TRP A 90 7.00 2.29 10.89
CA TRP A 90 8.42 2.21 11.19
C TRP A 90 8.78 0.86 11.80
N CYS A 91 9.76 0.19 11.25
CA CYS A 91 10.34 -1.01 11.85
C CYS A 91 11.63 -0.65 12.59
N GLU A 92 11.60 -0.74 13.93
CA GLU A 92 12.74 -0.40 14.76
C GLU A 92 13.93 -1.35 14.54
N THR A 93 13.66 -2.62 14.28
CA THR A 93 14.71 -3.63 14.00
C THR A 93 15.37 -3.44 12.64
N CYS A 94 14.58 -3.06 11.62
CA CYS A 94 15.09 -2.82 10.27
C CYS A 94 15.55 -1.37 10.07
N HIS A 95 15.29 -0.47 11.02
CA HIS A 95 15.57 0.97 10.96
C HIS A 95 15.10 1.61 9.65
N THR A 96 13.85 1.33 9.24
CA THR A 96 13.31 1.85 7.99
C THR A 96 11.79 1.94 8.03
N VAL A 97 11.27 2.80 7.16
CA VAL A 97 9.84 2.92 6.89
C VAL A 97 9.37 1.75 6.02
N LEU A 98 8.14 1.34 6.23
CA LEU A 98 7.46 0.28 5.48
C LEU A 98 6.20 0.85 4.81
N ALA A 99 5.95 0.46 3.55
CA ALA A 99 4.66 0.66 2.94
C ALA A 99 3.58 -0.17 3.66
N ASN A 100 2.30 0.20 3.52
CA ASN A 100 1.21 -0.52 4.21
C ASN A 100 1.17 -2.00 3.83
N GLU A 101 1.47 -2.31 2.57
CA GLU A 101 1.52 -3.66 2.01
C GLU A 101 2.66 -4.51 2.59
N GLN A 102 3.62 -3.87 3.24
CA GLN A 102 4.78 -4.49 3.88
C GLN A 102 4.58 -4.73 5.39
N VAL A 103 3.38 -4.46 5.89
CA VAL A 103 2.98 -4.75 7.27
C VAL A 103 1.95 -5.86 7.25
N ILE A 104 2.27 -7.00 7.87
CA ILE A 104 1.41 -8.19 7.94
C ILE A 104 1.10 -8.43 9.41
N ASP A 105 -0.18 -8.44 9.77
CA ASP A 105 -0.65 -8.64 11.14
C ASP A 105 0.08 -7.76 12.19
N GLY A 106 0.35 -6.49 11.82
CA GLY A 106 1.06 -5.53 12.68
C GLY A 106 2.56 -5.71 12.78
N ALA A 107 3.11 -6.66 12.08
CA ALA A 107 4.52 -6.97 12.07
C ALA A 107 5.19 -6.62 10.73
N CYS A 108 6.47 -6.38 10.77
CA CYS A 108 7.29 -6.18 9.58
C CYS A 108 7.35 -7.48 8.76
N TRP A 109 6.93 -7.46 7.51
CA TRP A 109 6.91 -8.61 6.58
C TRP A 109 8.25 -9.36 6.47
N ARG A 110 9.34 -8.74 6.94
CA ARG A 110 10.70 -9.26 6.79
C ARG A 110 11.30 -9.82 8.07
N CYS A 111 11.10 -9.15 9.22
CA CYS A 111 11.75 -9.54 10.48
C CYS A 111 10.75 -9.98 11.55
N ASP A 112 9.45 -9.99 11.22
CA ASP A 112 8.32 -10.37 12.08
C ASP A 112 8.24 -9.58 13.40
N ASN A 113 9.00 -8.47 13.54
CA ASN A 113 8.91 -7.60 14.72
C ASN A 113 7.75 -6.60 14.59
N PRO A 114 7.15 -6.20 15.70
CA PRO A 114 6.09 -5.19 15.72
C PRO A 114 6.51 -3.89 15.02
N VAL A 115 5.57 -3.27 14.33
CA VAL A 115 5.74 -2.01 13.62
C VAL A 115 5.15 -0.88 14.43
N GLU A 116 5.87 0.24 14.52
CA GLU A 116 5.43 1.45 15.22
C GLU A 116 5.04 2.55 14.22
N LYS A 117 4.24 3.51 14.67
CA LYS A 117 3.93 4.71 13.88
C LYS A 117 4.90 5.84 14.25
N LYS A 118 5.54 6.43 13.23
CA LYS A 118 6.38 7.63 13.39
C LYS A 118 5.94 8.73 12.43
N ASP A 119 5.99 9.99 12.88
CA ASP A 119 5.74 11.16 12.02
C ASP A 119 7.04 11.49 11.29
N LEU A 120 7.07 11.29 9.98
CA LEU A 120 8.23 11.54 9.13
C LEU A 120 7.82 12.21 7.81
N SER A 121 8.70 13.06 7.29
CA SER A 121 8.53 13.65 5.96
C SER A 121 9.06 12.68 4.91
N GLN A 122 8.17 12.15 4.07
CA GLN A 122 8.45 11.02 3.18
C GLN A 122 7.91 11.25 1.77
N TRP A 123 8.51 10.58 0.80
CA TRP A 123 8.08 10.55 -0.59
C TRP A 123 7.01 9.50 -0.84
N PHE A 124 6.02 9.88 -1.65
CA PHE A 124 4.90 9.04 -2.06
C PHE A 124 4.69 9.12 -3.57
N LEU A 125 4.14 8.03 -4.14
CA LEU A 125 3.57 8.02 -5.48
C LEU A 125 2.04 7.96 -5.40
N ARG A 126 1.35 8.82 -6.17
CA ARG A 126 -0.13 8.91 -6.24
C ARG A 126 -0.71 7.74 -7.04
N ILE A 127 -0.56 6.52 -6.55
CA ILE A 127 -1.19 5.34 -7.13
C ILE A 127 -2.72 5.45 -7.07
N THR A 128 -3.25 6.21 -6.12
CA THR A 128 -4.69 6.45 -5.97
C THR A 128 -5.31 7.18 -7.15
N GLU A 129 -4.56 8.01 -7.86
CA GLU A 129 -5.02 8.66 -9.11
C GLU A 129 -5.33 7.64 -10.23
N TYR A 130 -4.80 6.43 -10.12
CA TYR A 130 -5.01 5.33 -11.06
C TYR A 130 -5.96 4.25 -10.53
N ALA A 131 -6.53 4.43 -9.34
CA ALA A 131 -7.33 3.41 -8.66
C ALA A 131 -8.49 2.90 -9.51
N ASP A 132 -9.25 3.78 -10.16
CA ASP A 132 -10.36 3.39 -11.05
C ASP A 132 -9.86 2.58 -12.25
N ARG A 133 -8.78 3.02 -12.92
CA ARG A 133 -8.19 2.30 -14.06
C ARG A 133 -7.60 0.95 -13.63
N LEU A 134 -6.90 0.90 -12.49
CA LEU A 134 -6.39 -0.34 -11.91
C LEU A 134 -7.51 -1.33 -11.60
N LEU A 135 -8.67 -0.83 -11.18
CA LEU A 135 -9.82 -1.67 -10.87
C LEU A 135 -10.55 -2.13 -12.13
N THR A 136 -10.92 -1.21 -13.02
CA THR A 136 -11.72 -1.52 -14.22
C THR A 136 -10.95 -2.40 -15.21
N ASP A 137 -9.65 -2.16 -15.36
CA ASP A 137 -8.81 -2.94 -16.28
C ASP A 137 -8.51 -4.37 -15.79
N LEU A 138 -8.87 -4.72 -14.53
CA LEU A 138 -8.86 -6.13 -14.08
C LEU A 138 -9.75 -7.01 -14.95
N ASP A 139 -10.82 -6.46 -15.51
CA ASP A 139 -11.74 -7.19 -16.36
C ASP A 139 -11.12 -7.57 -17.72
N THR A 140 -10.08 -6.87 -18.15
CA THR A 140 -9.32 -7.15 -19.38
C THR A 140 -8.25 -8.23 -19.21
N LEU A 141 -7.97 -8.65 -17.97
CA LEU A 141 -6.94 -9.63 -17.64
C LEU A 141 -7.49 -11.07 -17.67
N ASP A 142 -7.89 -11.55 -18.85
CA ASP A 142 -8.57 -12.84 -19.02
C ASP A 142 -7.70 -14.05 -18.61
N HIS A 143 -6.37 -13.93 -18.75
CA HIS A 143 -5.42 -15.02 -18.45
C HIS A 143 -4.73 -14.86 -17.09
N TRP A 144 -5.36 -14.08 -16.17
CA TRP A 144 -4.91 -13.96 -14.80
C TRP A 144 -5.76 -14.83 -13.87
N PRO A 145 -5.17 -15.44 -12.81
CA PRO A 145 -5.93 -16.20 -11.80
C PRO A 145 -6.97 -15.31 -11.13
N GLN A 146 -8.21 -15.82 -11.01
CA GLN A 146 -9.30 -15.07 -10.37
C GLN A 146 -8.97 -14.66 -8.94
N ARG A 147 -8.22 -15.50 -8.21
CA ARG A 147 -7.76 -15.20 -6.85
C ARG A 147 -6.93 -13.92 -6.80
N VAL A 148 -6.00 -13.72 -7.74
CA VAL A 148 -5.17 -12.51 -7.81
C VAL A 148 -6.03 -11.28 -8.13
N LYS A 149 -6.94 -11.40 -9.11
CA LYS A 149 -7.89 -10.32 -9.46
C LYS A 149 -8.72 -9.92 -8.25
N LEU A 150 -9.23 -10.88 -7.49
CA LEU A 150 -10.01 -10.62 -6.28
C LEU A 150 -9.17 -9.96 -5.18
N MET A 151 -7.93 -10.41 -4.97
CA MET A 151 -7.02 -9.77 -4.01
C MET A 151 -6.76 -8.30 -4.36
N GLN A 152 -6.50 -7.98 -5.62
CA GLN A 152 -6.32 -6.60 -6.06
C GLN A 152 -7.60 -5.77 -5.94
N LYS A 153 -8.74 -6.32 -6.35
CA LYS A 153 -10.06 -5.67 -6.20
C LYS A 153 -10.34 -5.30 -4.74
N ASN A 154 -10.11 -6.24 -3.82
CA ASN A 154 -10.33 -6.02 -2.39
C ASN A 154 -9.32 -5.02 -1.81
N TRP A 155 -8.08 -5.03 -2.28
CA TRP A 155 -7.05 -4.09 -1.86
C TRP A 155 -7.33 -2.67 -2.32
N ILE A 156 -7.71 -2.48 -3.58
CA ILE A 156 -8.14 -1.20 -4.13
C ILE A 156 -9.37 -0.70 -3.37
N GLY A 157 -10.33 -1.59 -3.09
CA GLY A 157 -11.43 -1.37 -2.16
C GLY A 157 -12.27 -0.15 -2.52
N ARG A 158 -12.75 -0.08 -3.77
CA ARG A 158 -13.66 0.98 -4.22
C ARG A 158 -14.99 0.90 -3.50
N SER A 159 -15.42 1.99 -2.91
CA SER A 159 -16.72 2.13 -2.27
C SER A 159 -17.44 3.38 -2.79
N GLU A 160 -18.70 3.24 -3.08
CA GLU A 160 -19.60 4.36 -3.41
C GLU A 160 -20.45 4.67 -2.18
N GLY A 161 -20.50 5.94 -1.83
CA GLY A 161 -21.23 6.37 -0.65
C GLY A 161 -21.58 7.84 -0.70
N THR A 162 -21.96 8.38 0.44
CA THR A 162 -22.29 9.79 0.61
C THR A 162 -21.39 10.38 1.70
N GLU A 163 -20.71 11.47 1.38
CA GLU A 163 -20.06 12.31 2.38
C GLU A 163 -21.02 13.46 2.72
N PHE A 164 -21.26 13.67 4.01
CA PHE A 164 -22.13 14.75 4.48
C PHE A 164 -21.75 15.18 5.88
N SER A 165 -22.32 16.30 6.35
CA SER A 165 -21.89 16.92 7.60
C SER A 165 -23.01 17.01 8.64
N PHE A 166 -22.65 16.73 9.89
CA PHE A 166 -23.44 17.05 11.08
C PHE A 166 -23.00 18.41 11.63
N GLU A 167 -23.93 19.27 11.96
CA GLU A 167 -23.63 20.51 12.69
C GLU A 167 -23.39 20.18 14.18
N VAL A 168 -22.32 20.74 14.75
CA VAL A 168 -22.00 20.62 16.16
C VAL A 168 -22.02 22.01 16.80
N PRO A 169 -23.16 22.44 17.34
CA PRO A 169 -23.37 23.81 17.82
C PRO A 169 -22.39 24.24 18.91
N SER A 170 -21.98 23.31 19.79
CA SER A 170 -21.07 23.62 20.91
C SER A 170 -19.72 24.18 20.48
N ILE A 171 -19.24 23.86 19.28
CA ILE A 171 -17.97 24.34 18.74
C ILE A 171 -18.16 25.19 17.48
N ASN A 172 -19.41 25.44 17.04
CA ASN A 172 -19.78 26.15 15.82
C ASN A 172 -19.05 25.60 14.58
N GLU A 173 -19.05 24.29 14.40
CA GLU A 173 -18.40 23.58 13.29
C GLU A 173 -19.31 22.51 12.71
N ARG A 174 -18.90 21.97 11.55
CA ARG A 174 -19.52 20.82 10.93
C ARG A 174 -18.56 19.64 10.90
N VAL A 175 -18.99 18.50 11.40
CA VAL A 175 -18.25 17.24 11.35
C VAL A 175 -18.72 16.45 10.15
N SER A 176 -17.81 16.25 9.16
CA SER A 176 -18.09 15.45 7.98
C SER A 176 -17.94 13.97 8.28
N VAL A 177 -18.85 13.16 7.76
CA VAL A 177 -18.82 11.70 7.80
C VAL A 177 -18.99 11.13 6.39
N TYR A 178 -18.44 9.95 6.17
CA TYR A 178 -18.65 9.19 4.95
C TYR A 178 -19.33 7.86 5.28
N THR A 179 -20.37 7.50 4.52
CA THR A 179 -21.06 6.22 4.67
C THR A 179 -21.50 5.64 3.33
N THR A 180 -21.46 4.32 3.19
CA THR A 180 -22.09 3.59 2.08
C THR A 180 -23.57 3.32 2.35
N ARG A 181 -24.03 3.56 3.59
CA ARG A 181 -25.38 3.29 4.08
C ARG A 181 -26.08 4.57 4.52
N VAL A 182 -26.12 5.60 3.66
CA VAL A 182 -26.84 6.84 3.96
C VAL A 182 -28.36 6.62 4.09
N ASP A 183 -28.88 5.51 3.56
CA ASP A 183 -30.26 5.04 3.79
C ASP A 183 -30.58 4.83 5.27
N THR A 184 -29.57 4.61 6.13
CA THR A 184 -29.78 4.44 7.58
C THR A 184 -29.68 5.73 8.40
N ILE A 185 -29.59 6.91 7.76
CA ILE A 185 -29.36 8.20 8.43
C ILE A 185 -30.38 8.54 9.52
N TYR A 186 -31.64 8.12 9.36
CA TYR A 186 -32.69 8.32 10.36
C TYR A 186 -32.56 7.42 11.59
N GLY A 187 -31.72 6.36 11.49
CA GLY A 187 -31.37 5.46 12.58
C GLY A 187 -30.08 5.83 13.33
N VAL A 188 -29.47 6.97 12.95
CA VAL A 188 -28.26 7.44 13.60
C VAL A 188 -28.56 7.82 15.06
N SER A 189 -27.85 7.21 15.97
CA SER A 189 -27.99 7.41 17.42
C SER A 189 -26.83 8.17 18.04
N TYR A 190 -25.69 8.26 17.36
CA TYR A 190 -24.50 8.97 17.80
C TYR A 190 -23.55 9.26 16.63
N VAL A 191 -22.62 10.18 16.84
CA VAL A 191 -21.50 10.45 15.93
C VAL A 191 -20.21 10.14 16.69
N VAL A 192 -19.24 9.47 16.01
CA VAL A 192 -17.96 9.09 16.61
C VAL A 192 -16.82 9.73 15.85
N LEU A 193 -15.88 10.30 16.59
CA LEU A 193 -14.63 10.85 16.07
C LEU A 193 -13.45 9.97 16.48
N ALA A 194 -12.45 9.91 15.59
CA ALA A 194 -11.15 9.38 15.94
C ALA A 194 -10.49 10.24 17.04
N PRO A 195 -9.70 9.65 17.95
CA PRO A 195 -8.98 10.40 18.98
C PRO A 195 -8.04 11.48 18.42
N GLU A 196 -7.60 11.32 17.19
CA GLU A 196 -6.70 12.25 16.46
C GLU A 196 -7.44 13.33 15.67
N HIS A 197 -8.77 13.30 15.62
CA HIS A 197 -9.56 14.24 14.83
C HIS A 197 -9.30 15.70 15.27
N PRO A 198 -9.15 16.65 14.34
CA PRO A 198 -8.79 18.05 14.67
C PRO A 198 -9.74 18.76 15.64
N TYR A 199 -11.00 18.34 15.69
CA TYR A 199 -11.99 18.97 16.58
C TYR A 199 -12.02 18.41 17.99
N VAL A 200 -11.30 17.34 18.30
CA VAL A 200 -11.33 16.67 19.61
C VAL A 200 -10.96 17.62 20.73
N GLU A 201 -9.89 18.39 20.60
CA GLU A 201 -9.44 19.36 21.61
C GLU A 201 -10.53 20.40 21.95
N ARG A 202 -11.20 20.92 20.91
CA ARG A 202 -12.30 21.90 21.06
C ARG A 202 -13.57 21.29 21.66
N LEU A 203 -13.88 20.05 21.31
CA LEU A 203 -15.05 19.32 21.83
C LEU A 203 -14.97 19.07 23.32
N ILE A 204 -13.75 18.78 23.81
CA ILE A 204 -13.54 18.44 25.22
C ILE A 204 -13.17 19.65 26.10
N GLU A 205 -12.98 20.83 25.51
CA GLU A 205 -12.49 22.02 26.22
C GLU A 205 -13.30 22.36 27.47
N ASN A 206 -14.63 22.28 27.35
CA ASN A 206 -15.60 22.59 28.43
C ASN A 206 -16.29 21.33 29.01
N ALA A 207 -15.78 20.13 28.72
CA ALA A 207 -16.36 18.90 29.25
C ALA A 207 -16.13 18.77 30.75
N SER A 208 -17.15 18.36 31.47
CA SER A 208 -17.08 18.15 32.95
C SER A 208 -16.08 17.07 33.35
N ASN A 209 -15.80 16.10 32.45
CA ASN A 209 -14.88 14.99 32.63
C ASN A 209 -13.62 15.13 31.74
N LYS A 210 -13.17 16.37 31.48
CA LYS A 210 -12.06 16.68 30.57
C LYS A 210 -10.79 15.88 30.87
N ALA A 211 -10.39 15.76 32.15
CA ALA A 211 -9.18 15.02 32.51
C ALA A 211 -9.27 13.51 32.15
N GLU A 212 -10.45 12.91 32.30
CA GLU A 212 -10.68 11.51 31.92
C GLU A 212 -10.66 11.34 30.40
N LEU A 213 -11.24 12.29 29.65
CA LEU A 213 -11.19 12.33 28.18
C LEU A 213 -9.76 12.47 27.66
N GLU A 214 -8.95 13.37 28.23
CA GLU A 214 -7.54 13.54 27.87
C GLU A 214 -6.73 12.27 28.12
N ALA A 215 -6.96 11.59 29.26
CA ALA A 215 -6.31 10.32 29.56
C ALA A 215 -6.74 9.21 28.58
N PHE A 216 -8.03 9.13 28.25
CA PHE A 216 -8.55 8.19 27.26
C PHE A 216 -7.97 8.44 25.88
N ILE A 217 -7.98 9.67 25.40
CA ILE A 217 -7.42 10.08 24.09
C ILE A 217 -5.94 9.72 24.01
N THR A 218 -5.16 10.02 25.05
CA THR A 218 -3.74 9.69 25.12
C THR A 218 -3.51 8.18 25.03
N ARG A 219 -4.31 7.40 25.77
CA ARG A 219 -4.24 5.93 25.72
C ARG A 219 -4.54 5.41 24.31
N MET A 220 -5.59 5.93 23.65
CA MET A 220 -5.99 5.50 22.31
C MET A 220 -4.95 5.87 21.24
N ARG A 221 -4.38 7.08 21.32
CA ARG A 221 -3.31 7.53 20.40
C ARG A 221 -2.03 6.70 20.50
N ASN A 222 -1.79 6.09 21.67
CA ASN A 222 -0.63 5.21 21.89
C ASN A 222 -0.88 3.74 21.51
N MET A 223 -2.11 3.35 21.20
CA MET A 223 -2.43 2.01 20.70
C MET A 223 -2.15 1.92 19.20
N SER A 224 -1.72 0.74 18.73
CA SER A 224 -1.60 0.51 17.29
C SER A 224 -2.98 0.51 16.60
N ASP A 225 -3.02 0.92 15.31
CA ASP A 225 -4.27 0.90 14.54
C ASP A 225 -4.85 -0.51 14.43
N ILE A 226 -4.00 -1.53 14.44
CA ILE A 226 -4.40 -2.94 14.37
C ILE A 226 -5.08 -3.36 15.66
N ASP A 227 -4.48 -3.05 16.82
CA ASP A 227 -5.10 -3.35 18.12
C ASP A 227 -6.43 -2.60 18.29
N ARG A 228 -6.52 -1.38 17.76
CA ARG A 228 -7.75 -0.57 17.82
C ARG A 228 -8.87 -1.11 16.94
N THR A 229 -8.54 -1.64 15.76
CA THR A 229 -9.52 -2.09 14.75
C THR A 229 -9.72 -3.59 14.68
N SER A 230 -9.03 -4.37 15.50
CA SER A 230 -9.24 -5.81 15.62
C SER A 230 -10.71 -6.13 15.88
N THR A 231 -11.24 -7.13 15.19
CA THR A 231 -12.61 -7.62 15.39
C THR A 231 -12.84 -8.08 16.83
N ASP A 232 -11.83 -8.68 17.45
CA ASP A 232 -11.89 -9.20 18.82
C ASP A 232 -11.64 -8.12 19.90
N ALA A 233 -11.19 -6.91 19.50
CA ALA A 233 -10.94 -5.83 20.44
C ALA A 233 -12.26 -5.23 20.95
N PRO A 234 -12.41 -5.06 22.27
CA PRO A 234 -13.60 -4.44 22.82
C PRO A 234 -13.74 -3.00 22.31
N LYS A 235 -14.94 -2.65 21.85
CA LYS A 235 -15.21 -1.28 21.38
C LYS A 235 -15.29 -0.37 22.60
N GLU A 236 -14.40 0.63 22.64
CA GLU A 236 -14.30 1.60 23.74
C GLU A 236 -14.50 3.02 23.24
N GLY A 237 -15.23 3.82 24.02
CA GLY A 237 -15.42 5.22 23.73
C GLY A 237 -15.77 6.03 24.95
N MET A 238 -15.68 7.36 24.81
CA MET A 238 -16.11 8.32 25.82
C MET A 238 -16.97 9.42 25.20
N PHE A 239 -18.03 9.78 25.87
CA PHE A 239 -18.90 10.90 25.52
C PHE A 239 -18.19 12.23 25.76
N THR A 240 -18.23 13.12 24.75
CA THR A 240 -17.54 14.42 24.80
C THR A 240 -18.32 15.50 25.58
N GLY A 241 -19.57 15.24 25.93
CA GLY A 241 -20.48 16.28 26.46
C GLY A 241 -21.15 17.13 25.36
N SER A 242 -20.81 16.91 24.11
CA SER A 242 -21.33 17.66 22.95
C SER A 242 -22.34 16.84 22.16
N TYR A 243 -23.20 17.53 21.40
CA TYR A 243 -24.20 16.92 20.53
C TYR A 243 -24.05 17.43 19.10
N ALA A 244 -24.34 16.56 18.15
CA ALA A 244 -24.43 16.87 16.74
C ALA A 244 -25.89 16.83 16.27
N VAL A 245 -26.24 17.65 15.30
CA VAL A 245 -27.60 17.70 14.73
C VAL A 245 -27.64 16.85 13.47
N ASN A 246 -28.51 15.85 13.45
CA ASN A 246 -28.75 15.03 12.27
C ASN A 246 -29.39 15.89 11.17
N PRO A 247 -28.76 16.00 9.99
CA PRO A 247 -29.21 16.92 8.95
C PRO A 247 -30.54 16.54 8.29
N MET A 248 -31.00 15.29 8.46
CA MET A 248 -32.25 14.82 7.87
C MET A 248 -33.40 14.77 8.86
N SER A 249 -33.18 14.28 10.09
CA SER A 249 -34.23 14.20 11.11
C SER A 249 -34.30 15.45 12.00
N GLY A 250 -33.24 16.24 12.12
CA GLY A 250 -33.12 17.35 13.06
C GLY A 250 -32.87 16.92 14.51
N GLU A 251 -32.79 15.62 14.78
CA GLU A 251 -32.54 15.08 16.11
C GLU A 251 -31.09 15.39 16.56
N GLN A 252 -30.93 15.68 17.86
CA GLN A 252 -29.61 15.83 18.48
C GLN A 252 -29.10 14.46 18.88
N VAL A 253 -27.89 14.10 18.44
CA VAL A 253 -27.22 12.85 18.78
C VAL A 253 -25.88 13.13 19.49
N PRO A 254 -25.50 12.35 20.51
CA PRO A 254 -24.26 12.59 21.25
C PRO A 254 -23.02 12.36 20.39
N VAL A 255 -21.99 13.17 20.64
CA VAL A 255 -20.68 13.05 19.98
C VAL A 255 -19.73 12.30 20.90
N TRP A 256 -19.18 11.19 20.40
CA TRP A 256 -18.27 10.30 21.09
C TRP A 256 -16.87 10.32 20.48
N ILE A 257 -15.87 9.96 21.27
CA ILE A 257 -14.52 9.60 20.81
C ILE A 257 -14.37 8.11 21.06
N ALA A 258 -13.95 7.32 20.05
CA ALA A 258 -13.81 5.87 20.23
C ALA A 258 -12.57 5.29 19.55
N ASN A 259 -12.16 4.10 20.02
CA ASN A 259 -10.96 3.43 19.53
C ASN A 259 -11.06 2.90 18.09
N TYR A 260 -12.24 2.56 17.60
CA TYR A 260 -12.45 1.89 16.33
C TYR A 260 -12.59 2.84 15.11
N VAL A 261 -12.46 4.15 15.32
CA VAL A 261 -12.42 5.14 14.22
C VAL A 261 -10.99 5.62 14.01
N LEU A 262 -10.54 5.62 12.77
CA LEU A 262 -9.19 6.05 12.39
C LEU A 262 -9.27 7.37 11.62
N VAL A 263 -8.37 8.30 11.92
CA VAL A 263 -8.31 9.61 11.25
C VAL A 263 -7.89 9.49 9.79
N ASP A 264 -7.11 8.49 9.45
CA ASP A 264 -6.60 8.26 8.09
C ASP A 264 -7.59 7.51 7.18
N TYR A 265 -8.77 7.15 7.68
CA TYR A 265 -9.81 6.51 6.90
C TYR A 265 -11.07 7.39 6.80
N GLY A 266 -11.42 7.77 5.57
CA GLY A 266 -12.55 8.67 5.32
C GLY A 266 -12.30 10.07 5.85
N THR A 267 -13.20 10.54 6.72
CA THR A 267 -13.17 11.89 7.31
C THR A 267 -12.62 11.89 8.75
N GLY A 268 -12.23 10.75 9.29
CA GLY A 268 -11.88 10.61 10.71
C GLY A 268 -13.08 10.66 11.65
N ALA A 269 -14.31 10.62 11.10
CA ALA A 269 -15.56 10.55 11.85
C ALA A 269 -16.55 9.62 11.16
N VAL A 270 -17.43 8.99 11.92
CA VAL A 270 -18.47 8.10 11.41
C VAL A 270 -19.81 8.38 12.11
N MET A 271 -20.90 8.12 11.40
CA MET A 271 -22.23 8.06 12.01
C MET A 271 -22.44 6.66 12.59
N GLY A 272 -22.98 6.56 13.79
CA GLY A 272 -23.38 5.31 14.42
C GLY A 272 -24.82 4.96 14.11
N SER A 273 -25.06 3.85 13.41
CA SER A 273 -26.39 3.31 13.08
C SER A 273 -26.57 1.92 13.68
N PRO A 274 -26.77 1.80 14.99
CA PRO A 274 -26.70 0.52 15.71
C PRO A 274 -27.67 -0.56 15.23
N ALA A 275 -28.79 -0.15 14.64
CA ALA A 275 -29.76 -1.11 14.12
C ALA A 275 -29.29 -1.85 12.87
N HIS A 276 -28.21 -1.36 12.18
CA HIS A 276 -27.80 -1.81 10.84
C HIS A 276 -26.30 -2.00 10.67
N ASP A 277 -25.51 -1.93 11.75
CA ASP A 277 -24.08 -2.20 11.80
C ASP A 277 -23.73 -2.93 13.10
N GLU A 278 -23.08 -4.10 13.01
CA GLU A 278 -22.80 -4.95 14.17
C GLU A 278 -21.88 -4.27 15.19
N ARG A 279 -20.87 -3.56 14.71
CA ARG A 279 -19.93 -2.80 15.55
C ARG A 279 -20.64 -1.69 16.31
N ASP A 280 -21.56 -0.99 15.64
CA ASP A 280 -22.36 0.06 16.26
C ASP A 280 -23.39 -0.52 17.22
N TRP A 281 -23.92 -1.72 16.94
CA TRP A 281 -24.78 -2.47 17.84
C TRP A 281 -24.08 -2.81 19.17
N GLU A 282 -22.86 -3.37 19.11
CA GLU A 282 -22.08 -3.66 20.32
C GLU A 282 -21.80 -2.41 21.13
N PHE A 283 -21.42 -1.33 20.45
CA PHE A 283 -21.15 -0.05 21.09
C PHE A 283 -22.40 0.53 21.77
N ALA A 284 -23.54 0.52 21.09
CA ALA A 284 -24.79 1.03 21.62
C ALA A 284 -25.27 0.24 22.84
N HIS A 285 -25.15 -1.08 22.83
CA HIS A 285 -25.47 -1.91 23.98
C HIS A 285 -24.55 -1.64 25.19
N LYS A 286 -23.26 -1.47 24.95
CA LYS A 286 -22.27 -1.18 25.98
C LYS A 286 -22.52 0.15 26.69
N TYR A 287 -23.00 1.15 25.96
CA TYR A 287 -23.16 2.51 26.47
C TYR A 287 -24.62 2.97 26.59
N ASP A 288 -25.56 2.04 26.52
CA ASP A 288 -27.01 2.27 26.65
C ASP A 288 -27.52 3.37 25.67
N LEU A 289 -27.07 3.32 24.42
CA LEU A 289 -27.49 4.24 23.39
C LEU A 289 -28.73 3.72 22.65
N PRO A 290 -29.60 4.62 22.14
CA PRO A 290 -30.81 4.20 21.42
C PRO A 290 -30.48 3.37 20.16
N ILE A 291 -31.27 2.32 19.94
CA ILE A 291 -31.21 1.50 18.72
C ILE A 291 -32.53 1.63 17.98
N LYS A 292 -32.52 2.20 16.77
CA LYS A 292 -33.72 2.54 16.01
C LYS A 292 -33.67 1.85 14.64
N GLN A 293 -34.51 0.86 14.43
CA GLN A 293 -34.66 0.20 13.14
C GLN A 293 -35.20 1.17 12.10
N VAL A 294 -34.51 1.27 10.95
CA VAL A 294 -34.92 2.12 9.81
C VAL A 294 -34.91 1.38 8.47
N VAL A 295 -34.45 0.14 8.43
CA VAL A 295 -34.57 -0.76 7.29
C VAL A 295 -35.23 -2.05 7.77
N ALA A 296 -36.25 -2.50 7.05
CA ALA A 296 -36.95 -3.76 7.32
C ALA A 296 -36.77 -4.72 6.13
N CYS A 297 -36.49 -5.99 6.42
CA CYS A 297 -36.43 -7.05 5.43
C CYS A 297 -37.75 -7.85 5.45
N GLU A 298 -38.24 -8.29 4.29
CA GLU A 298 -39.51 -8.99 4.17
C GLU A 298 -39.44 -10.36 4.88
N GLY A 299 -40.42 -10.61 5.75
CA GLY A 299 -40.53 -11.87 6.49
C GLY A 299 -39.65 -11.96 7.75
N GLU A 300 -38.86 -10.93 8.07
CA GLU A 300 -38.00 -10.88 9.24
C GLU A 300 -38.55 -9.98 10.33
N GLU A 301 -38.42 -10.39 11.59
CA GLU A 301 -38.83 -9.61 12.78
C GLU A 301 -37.58 -9.09 13.52
N TYR A 302 -37.48 -7.78 13.67
CA TYR A 302 -36.34 -7.12 14.33
C TYR A 302 -36.42 -7.27 15.84
N SER A 303 -35.30 -7.69 16.47
CA SER A 303 -35.19 -7.83 17.94
C SER A 303 -33.95 -7.09 18.45
N LEU A 304 -34.05 -6.51 19.64
CA LEU A 304 -32.95 -5.89 20.37
C LEU A 304 -32.14 -6.87 21.24
N GLU A 305 -32.54 -8.14 21.30
CA GLU A 305 -31.90 -9.13 22.19
C GLU A 305 -30.58 -9.66 21.64
N LYS A 306 -30.51 -9.84 20.33
CA LYS A 306 -29.33 -10.42 19.68
C LYS A 306 -29.19 -9.90 18.27
N TRP A 307 -27.94 -9.59 17.88
CA TRP A 307 -27.58 -9.28 16.49
C TRP A 307 -27.95 -10.42 15.54
N GLN A 308 -28.48 -10.04 14.38
CA GLN A 308 -28.79 -10.98 13.29
C GLN A 308 -28.09 -10.48 12.02
N GLU A 309 -27.52 -11.41 11.23
CA GLU A 309 -26.79 -11.11 9.99
C GLU A 309 -27.59 -10.26 8.99
N TRP A 310 -28.92 -10.45 8.91
CA TRP A 310 -29.74 -9.69 7.98
C TRP A 310 -29.93 -8.20 8.36
N TYR A 311 -29.54 -7.77 9.54
CA TYR A 311 -29.70 -6.36 9.97
C TYR A 311 -28.87 -5.40 9.10
N HIS A 312 -27.79 -5.86 8.50
CA HIS A 312 -26.98 -5.06 7.58
C HIS A 312 -27.43 -5.13 6.12
N GLU A 313 -28.41 -5.97 5.78
CA GLU A 313 -28.87 -6.13 4.40
C GLU A 313 -29.72 -4.96 3.90
N ASP A 314 -29.90 -4.89 2.60
CA ASP A 314 -30.82 -3.95 1.95
C ASP A 314 -32.27 -4.40 2.16
N GLY A 315 -33.17 -3.44 2.36
CA GLY A 315 -34.58 -3.72 2.58
C GLY A 315 -35.46 -2.54 2.22
N ILE A 316 -36.57 -2.41 2.91
CA ILE A 316 -37.53 -1.30 2.75
C ILE A 316 -37.40 -0.35 3.94
N LEU A 317 -37.33 0.95 3.68
CA LEU A 317 -37.20 1.95 4.73
C LEU A 317 -38.47 2.06 5.58
N VAL A 318 -38.26 2.10 6.90
CA VAL A 318 -39.25 2.34 7.95
C VAL A 318 -38.71 3.42 8.90
N ASN A 319 -39.54 4.12 9.63
CA ASN A 319 -39.14 5.14 10.61
C ASN A 319 -38.20 6.24 10.03
N SER A 320 -38.28 6.49 8.70
CA SER A 320 -37.38 7.35 7.91
C SER A 320 -38.09 8.53 7.25
N GLY A 321 -39.16 9.03 7.88
CA GLY A 321 -39.91 10.20 7.39
C GLY A 321 -40.47 10.02 5.96
N ASP A 322 -40.18 10.97 5.09
CA ASP A 322 -40.62 10.96 3.70
C ASP A 322 -40.02 9.83 2.82
N TYR A 323 -39.04 9.11 3.35
CA TYR A 323 -38.39 8.01 2.64
C TYR A 323 -38.96 6.63 3.00
N ASN A 324 -39.97 6.57 3.89
CA ASN A 324 -40.64 5.33 4.24
C ASN A 324 -41.20 4.62 3.01
N GLY A 325 -41.03 3.32 2.92
CA GLY A 325 -41.52 2.48 1.81
C GLY A 325 -40.60 2.44 0.60
N GLN A 326 -39.53 3.24 0.54
CA GLN A 326 -38.51 3.14 -0.49
C GLN A 326 -37.59 1.96 -0.24
N THR A 327 -37.04 1.38 -1.28
CA THR A 327 -35.93 0.42 -1.18
C THR A 327 -34.67 1.14 -0.68
N SER A 328 -33.75 0.41 -0.04
CA SER A 328 -32.45 0.96 0.38
C SER A 328 -31.70 1.64 -0.76
N ALA A 329 -31.73 1.08 -1.96
CA ALA A 329 -31.09 1.65 -3.15
C ALA A 329 -31.72 2.99 -3.60
N GLU A 330 -33.05 3.07 -3.62
CA GLU A 330 -33.77 4.32 -3.94
C GLU A 330 -33.50 5.39 -2.87
N ALA A 331 -33.55 4.99 -1.60
CA ALA A 331 -33.31 5.89 -0.48
C ALA A 331 -31.88 6.45 -0.49
N ARG A 332 -30.85 5.62 -0.73
CA ARG A 332 -29.47 6.10 -0.88
C ARG A 332 -29.36 7.18 -1.95
N LYS A 333 -29.97 6.99 -3.11
CA LYS A 333 -29.97 7.97 -4.20
C LYS A 333 -30.72 9.27 -3.80
N ASN A 334 -31.92 9.13 -3.25
CA ASN A 334 -32.80 10.26 -2.95
C ASN A 334 -32.29 11.08 -1.75
N ILE A 335 -31.79 10.43 -0.70
CA ILE A 335 -31.20 11.10 0.47
C ILE A 335 -29.91 11.83 0.07
N THR A 336 -29.03 11.19 -0.75
CA THR A 336 -27.83 11.86 -1.28
C THR A 336 -28.19 13.11 -2.09
N ALA A 337 -29.21 13.03 -2.95
CA ALA A 337 -29.69 14.18 -3.72
C ALA A 337 -30.20 15.30 -2.79
N ALA A 338 -30.99 14.97 -1.77
CA ALA A 338 -31.50 15.94 -0.80
C ALA A 338 -30.38 16.61 0.03
N LEU A 339 -29.32 15.87 0.39
CA LEU A 339 -28.15 16.44 1.07
C LEU A 339 -27.36 17.37 0.15
N ASN A 340 -27.25 17.02 -1.13
CA ASN A 340 -26.58 17.85 -2.14
C ASN A 340 -27.35 19.14 -2.41
N GLU A 341 -28.67 19.08 -2.57
CA GLU A 341 -29.53 20.27 -2.73
C GLU A 341 -29.38 21.26 -1.56
N ARG A 342 -29.20 20.75 -0.34
CA ARG A 342 -28.95 21.56 0.86
C ARG A 342 -27.50 22.04 1.00
N SER A 343 -26.58 21.64 0.08
CA SER A 343 -25.15 21.94 0.13
C SER A 343 -24.45 21.46 1.42
N ILE A 344 -24.89 20.33 1.95
CA ILE A 344 -24.36 19.71 3.18
C ILE A 344 -23.83 18.29 2.97
N GLY A 345 -23.94 17.76 1.75
CA GLY A 345 -23.40 16.45 1.39
C GLY A 345 -23.43 16.18 -0.09
N GLU A 346 -22.66 15.20 -0.52
CA GLU A 346 -22.55 14.78 -1.93
C GLU A 346 -22.23 13.29 -2.05
N GLY A 347 -22.57 12.71 -3.20
CA GLY A 347 -22.11 11.36 -3.54
C GLY A 347 -20.60 11.34 -3.75
N LYS A 348 -19.91 10.38 -3.17
CA LYS A 348 -18.46 10.28 -3.23
C LYS A 348 -18.00 8.84 -3.41
N VAL A 349 -16.98 8.69 -4.25
CA VAL A 349 -16.26 7.42 -4.39
C VAL A 349 -14.98 7.49 -3.54
N ASN A 350 -14.81 6.53 -2.67
CA ASN A 350 -13.61 6.38 -1.86
C ASN A 350 -12.90 5.06 -2.20
N PHE A 351 -11.59 5.05 -1.98
CA PHE A 351 -10.76 3.87 -2.15
C PHE A 351 -10.06 3.52 -0.84
N ARG A 352 -9.92 2.22 -0.56
CA ARG A 352 -9.09 1.74 0.55
C ARG A 352 -7.60 1.90 0.21
N LEU A 353 -7.25 1.76 -1.07
CA LEU A 353 -5.90 1.97 -1.58
C LEU A 353 -5.35 3.33 -1.11
N ARG A 354 -4.11 3.32 -0.63
CA ARG A 354 -3.36 4.52 -0.23
C ARG A 354 -2.25 4.79 -1.22
N ASP A 355 -1.77 6.04 -1.24
CA ASP A 355 -0.59 6.38 -2.02
C ASP A 355 0.61 5.57 -1.57
N TRP A 356 1.41 5.15 -2.54
CA TRP A 356 2.55 4.29 -2.33
C TRP A 356 3.71 5.05 -1.70
N LEU A 357 4.07 4.70 -0.46
CA LEU A 357 5.21 5.25 0.28
C LEU A 357 6.51 4.65 -0.26
N ILE A 358 7.34 5.48 -0.89
CA ILE A 358 8.55 5.03 -1.58
C ILE A 358 9.85 5.34 -0.84
N SER A 359 9.86 6.24 0.12
CA SER A 359 11.07 6.56 0.91
C SER A 359 11.55 5.40 1.75
N ARG A 360 12.86 5.11 1.70
CA ARG A 360 13.54 4.14 2.56
C ARG A 360 14.81 4.76 3.13
N GLN A 361 15.02 4.65 4.43
CA GLN A 361 16.21 5.14 5.14
C GLN A 361 17.33 4.12 5.06
N ARG A 362 17.68 3.73 3.83
CA ARG A 362 18.66 2.68 3.54
C ARG A 362 19.72 3.20 2.54
N TYR A 363 20.93 2.64 2.65
CA TYR A 363 22.01 2.93 1.72
C TYR A 363 21.85 2.17 0.39
N TRP A 364 21.59 0.84 0.46
CA TRP A 364 21.57 -0.02 -0.70
C TRP A 364 20.21 0.01 -1.41
N GLY A 365 19.99 1.07 -2.15
CA GLY A 365 18.78 1.37 -2.92
C GLY A 365 19.02 2.52 -3.90
N VAL A 366 18.04 2.81 -4.75
CA VAL A 366 18.14 3.91 -5.72
C VAL A 366 18.01 5.25 -5.01
N PRO A 367 19.03 6.13 -5.06
CA PRO A 367 18.91 7.48 -4.50
C PRO A 367 17.79 8.28 -5.18
N ILE A 368 17.00 8.99 -4.41
CA ILE A 368 15.98 9.88 -4.94
C ILE A 368 16.66 11.13 -5.53
N PRO A 369 16.47 11.48 -6.82
CA PRO A 369 17.23 12.51 -7.51
C PRO A 369 16.72 13.93 -7.21
N VAL A 370 16.71 14.31 -5.92
CA VAL A 370 16.24 15.60 -5.43
C VAL A 370 17.32 16.28 -4.61
N VAL A 371 17.39 17.60 -4.73
CA VAL A 371 18.24 18.46 -3.92
C VAL A 371 17.44 19.58 -3.26
N TYR A 372 17.83 19.97 -2.05
CA TYR A 372 17.21 21.02 -1.26
C TYR A 372 18.13 22.24 -1.19
N CYS A 373 17.67 23.36 -1.68
CA CYS A 373 18.35 24.65 -1.66
C CYS A 373 17.60 25.62 -0.76
N GLU A 374 18.28 26.29 0.15
CA GLU A 374 17.65 27.29 1.04
C GLU A 374 16.96 28.42 0.26
N LYS A 375 17.54 28.80 -0.90
CA LYS A 375 17.01 29.89 -1.75
C LYS A 375 15.94 29.43 -2.73
N CYS A 376 16.08 28.23 -3.31
CA CYS A 376 15.24 27.77 -4.42
C CYS A 376 14.23 26.69 -4.02
N GLY A 377 14.31 26.20 -2.78
CA GLY A 377 13.50 25.07 -2.31
C GLY A 377 13.96 23.74 -2.94
N GLU A 378 13.03 22.83 -3.09
CA GLU A 378 13.19 21.51 -3.70
C GLU A 378 13.42 21.62 -5.20
N GLN A 379 14.44 20.93 -5.71
CA GLN A 379 14.80 20.91 -7.13
C GLN A 379 15.16 19.48 -7.55
N LEU A 380 14.76 19.07 -8.77
CA LEU A 380 15.24 17.84 -9.38
C LEU A 380 16.70 17.98 -9.81
N VAL A 381 17.44 16.88 -9.80
CA VAL A 381 18.76 16.78 -10.43
C VAL A 381 18.55 16.83 -11.96
N PRO A 382 19.35 17.58 -12.74
CA PRO A 382 19.22 17.59 -14.19
C PRO A 382 19.38 16.20 -14.81
N GLU A 383 18.56 15.86 -15.82
CA GLU A 383 18.56 14.55 -16.46
C GLU A 383 19.95 14.14 -17.00
N GLU A 384 20.74 15.11 -17.48
CA GLU A 384 22.10 14.93 -17.95
C GLU A 384 23.11 14.61 -16.84
N GLU A 385 22.77 14.89 -15.58
CA GLU A 385 23.60 14.58 -14.41
C GLU A 385 23.22 13.22 -13.75
N LEU A 386 22.18 12.55 -14.26
CA LEU A 386 21.83 11.22 -13.80
C LEU A 386 22.85 10.16 -14.28
N PRO A 387 23.15 9.15 -13.47
CA PRO A 387 22.54 8.86 -12.16
C PRO A 387 23.18 9.62 -11.01
N VAL A 388 22.37 9.96 -9.99
CA VAL A 388 22.90 10.24 -8.65
C VAL A 388 23.47 8.94 -8.08
N ARG A 389 24.80 8.89 -7.92
CA ARG A 389 25.52 7.67 -7.56
C ARG A 389 25.61 7.48 -6.06
N LEU A 390 25.54 6.22 -5.63
CA LEU A 390 25.83 5.86 -4.24
C LEU A 390 27.34 6.08 -3.94
N PRO A 391 27.70 6.69 -2.79
CA PRO A 391 29.08 6.86 -2.38
C PRO A 391 29.69 5.49 -1.99
N GLU A 392 30.91 5.19 -2.46
CA GLU A 392 31.54 3.89 -2.23
C GLU A 392 32.13 3.73 -0.82
N ASN A 393 32.56 4.84 -0.21
CA ASN A 393 33.23 4.83 1.10
C ASN A 393 32.30 5.27 2.22
N VAL A 394 31.32 4.46 2.56
CA VAL A 394 30.41 4.70 3.69
C VAL A 394 30.73 3.77 4.84
N LYS A 395 30.56 4.28 6.07
CA LYS A 395 30.63 3.45 7.27
C LYS A 395 29.23 2.99 7.64
N PHE A 396 29.10 1.70 7.86
CA PHE A 396 27.87 1.11 8.38
C PHE A 396 28.02 0.96 9.89
N GLU A 397 27.28 1.78 10.64
CA GLU A 397 27.21 1.69 12.10
C GLU A 397 25.87 1.05 12.49
N SER A 398 25.90 0.06 13.35
CA SER A 398 24.70 -0.63 13.81
C SER A 398 23.78 0.34 14.56
N GLY A 399 22.50 0.44 14.13
CA GLY A 399 21.51 1.31 14.76
C GLY A 399 21.55 2.78 14.36
N ALA A 400 22.35 3.14 13.35
CA ALA A 400 22.51 4.52 12.92
C ALA A 400 21.47 4.96 11.86
N VAL A 401 21.33 6.26 11.74
CA VAL A 401 20.69 6.97 10.62
C VAL A 401 21.29 6.46 9.29
N SER A 402 20.54 6.53 8.18
CA SER A 402 21.02 6.14 6.85
C SER A 402 22.45 6.63 6.59
N PRO A 403 23.39 5.76 6.14
CA PRO A 403 24.76 6.17 5.84
C PRO A 403 24.86 7.31 4.84
N LEU A 404 23.85 7.52 4.00
CA LEU A 404 23.78 8.65 3.06
C LEU A 404 23.61 9.98 3.80
N ALA A 405 22.87 10.00 4.91
CA ALA A 405 22.65 11.19 5.72
C ALA A 405 23.90 11.62 6.51
N THR A 406 24.85 10.72 6.71
CA THR A 406 26.13 11.00 7.42
C THR A 406 27.31 11.19 6.47
N SER A 407 27.14 10.92 5.17
CA SER A 407 28.19 11.09 4.16
C SER A 407 28.22 12.53 3.64
N GLU A 408 29.12 13.35 4.16
CA GLU A 408 29.24 14.76 3.72
C GLU A 408 29.51 14.90 2.22
N SER A 409 30.29 13.98 1.63
CA SER A 409 30.59 13.98 0.19
C SER A 409 29.37 13.66 -0.69
N PHE A 410 28.42 12.90 -0.17
CA PHE A 410 27.15 12.64 -0.85
C PHE A 410 26.16 13.78 -0.59
N LEU A 411 26.02 14.18 0.67
CA LEU A 411 25.01 15.12 1.12
C LEU A 411 25.17 16.52 0.51
N ASN A 412 26.40 17.05 0.48
CA ASN A 412 26.67 18.41 0.02
C ASN A 412 26.79 18.46 -1.52
N THR A 413 26.04 19.37 -2.13
CA THR A 413 26.00 19.55 -3.58
C THR A 413 25.71 21.00 -3.94
N THR A 414 25.56 21.30 -5.21
CA THR A 414 25.16 22.60 -5.73
C THR A 414 23.73 22.57 -6.25
N CYS A 415 23.02 23.67 -6.06
CA CYS A 415 21.67 23.82 -6.59
C CYS A 415 21.70 23.96 -8.12
N PRO A 416 21.00 23.11 -8.90
CA PRO A 416 21.00 23.20 -10.35
C PRO A 416 20.36 24.50 -10.87
N LYS A 417 19.53 25.16 -10.06
CA LYS A 417 18.83 26.38 -10.47
C LYS A 417 19.64 27.67 -10.21
N CYS A 418 20.34 27.77 -9.08
CA CYS A 418 21.05 29.01 -8.72
C CYS A 418 22.55 28.84 -8.52
N GLY A 419 23.12 27.65 -8.61
CA GLY A 419 24.53 27.34 -8.39
C GLY A 419 25.02 27.49 -6.95
N GLY A 420 24.12 27.81 -6.01
CA GLY A 420 24.43 27.95 -4.59
C GLY A 420 24.51 26.60 -3.87
N PRO A 421 24.93 26.62 -2.57
CA PRO A 421 24.97 25.41 -1.76
C PRO A 421 23.59 24.73 -1.68
N ALA A 422 23.57 23.41 -1.76
CA ALA A 422 22.37 22.59 -1.63
C ALA A 422 22.69 21.24 -0.97
N ARG A 423 21.68 20.53 -0.52
CA ARG A 423 21.80 19.21 0.11
C ARG A 423 21.00 18.19 -0.68
N ARG A 424 21.56 17.01 -0.91
CA ARG A 424 20.83 15.90 -1.57
C ARG A 424 19.79 15.31 -0.63
N GLU A 425 18.74 14.75 -1.23
CA GLU A 425 17.88 13.79 -0.55
C GLU A 425 18.71 12.58 -0.12
N THR A 426 18.45 12.07 1.09
CA THR A 426 19.22 10.96 1.68
C THR A 426 18.42 9.66 1.76
N ASP A 427 17.14 9.72 1.46
CA ASP A 427 16.32 8.53 1.30
C ASP A 427 16.59 7.86 -0.06
N THR A 428 16.49 6.55 -0.08
CA THR A 428 16.45 5.75 -1.29
C THR A 428 15.03 5.30 -1.60
N MET A 429 14.76 4.89 -2.82
CA MET A 429 13.46 4.39 -3.23
C MET A 429 13.22 2.97 -2.74
N ASP A 430 11.96 2.62 -2.52
CA ASP A 430 11.51 1.24 -2.37
C ASP A 430 11.97 0.41 -3.57
N THR A 431 12.51 -0.79 -3.31
CA THR A 431 13.02 -1.69 -4.34
C THR A 431 11.95 -2.13 -5.34
N PHE A 432 10.67 -2.11 -4.97
CA PHE A 432 9.58 -2.37 -5.91
C PHE A 432 9.47 -1.34 -7.04
N ILE A 433 10.06 -0.15 -6.89
CA ILE A 433 10.17 0.82 -7.99
C ILE A 433 11.01 0.23 -9.12
N ASP A 434 12.15 -0.38 -8.80
CA ASP A 434 13.04 -1.00 -9.78
C ASP A 434 12.36 -2.16 -10.49
N SER A 435 11.69 -3.02 -9.74
CA SER A 435 11.03 -4.20 -10.29
C SER A 435 9.70 -3.89 -11.00
N SER A 436 9.20 -2.65 -10.96
CA SER A 436 7.95 -2.29 -11.60
C SER A 436 8.03 -2.05 -13.12
N TRP A 437 9.24 -2.01 -13.69
CA TRP A 437 9.42 -1.72 -15.12
C TRP A 437 10.53 -2.54 -15.82
N TYR A 438 11.25 -3.42 -15.13
CA TYR A 438 12.42 -4.16 -15.63
C TYR A 438 12.12 -4.99 -16.88
N PHE A 439 10.91 -5.51 -17.03
CA PHE A 439 10.48 -6.27 -18.20
C PHE A 439 10.50 -5.42 -19.49
N LEU A 440 10.30 -4.11 -19.38
CA LEU A 440 10.48 -3.16 -20.48
C LEU A 440 11.97 -2.98 -20.81
N ARG A 441 12.82 -2.92 -19.77
CA ARG A 441 14.28 -2.82 -19.95
C ARG A 441 14.86 -4.02 -20.66
N TYR A 442 14.33 -5.22 -20.41
CA TYR A 442 14.73 -6.43 -21.14
C TYR A 442 14.54 -6.34 -22.66
N ALA A 443 13.54 -5.63 -23.11
CA ALA A 443 13.31 -5.44 -24.55
C ALA A 443 14.49 -4.71 -25.22
N ASP A 444 15.17 -3.81 -24.48
CA ASP A 444 16.26 -2.97 -25.00
C ASP A 444 17.32 -2.68 -23.93
N ALA A 445 17.92 -3.75 -23.39
CA ALA A 445 18.75 -3.74 -22.18
C ALA A 445 20.01 -2.87 -22.28
N LYS A 446 20.54 -2.65 -23.49
CA LYS A 446 21.79 -1.92 -23.74
C LYS A 446 21.59 -0.47 -24.20
N ASN A 447 20.35 0.03 -24.21
CA ASN A 447 20.07 1.40 -24.60
C ASN A 447 20.61 2.38 -23.54
N ASP A 448 21.48 3.29 -23.96
CA ASP A 448 22.08 4.32 -23.10
C ASP A 448 21.47 5.72 -23.31
N GLN A 449 20.57 5.86 -24.30
CA GLN A 449 19.91 7.12 -24.65
C GLN A 449 18.51 7.25 -24.05
N ALA A 450 17.85 6.12 -23.76
CA ALA A 450 16.50 6.04 -23.21
C ALA A 450 16.35 4.79 -22.34
N PRO A 451 15.33 4.71 -21.46
CA PRO A 451 15.07 3.49 -20.70
C PRO A 451 14.84 2.28 -21.63
N PHE A 452 14.28 2.51 -22.78
CA PHE A 452 14.08 1.56 -23.89
C PHE A 452 13.64 2.32 -25.17
N ASP A 453 13.82 1.71 -26.34
CA ASP A 453 13.22 2.20 -27.58
C ASP A 453 11.73 1.82 -27.63
N LYS A 454 10.86 2.78 -27.94
CA LYS A 454 9.40 2.61 -28.01
C LYS A 454 8.97 1.51 -28.98
N LYS A 455 9.58 1.41 -30.16
CA LYS A 455 9.20 0.41 -31.17
C LYS A 455 9.61 -0.98 -30.73
N ILE A 456 10.79 -1.11 -30.11
CA ILE A 456 11.27 -2.39 -29.58
C ILE A 456 10.39 -2.83 -28.39
N ALA A 457 10.09 -1.92 -27.48
CA ALA A 457 9.19 -2.22 -26.38
C ALA A 457 7.80 -2.64 -26.86
N ASN A 458 7.18 -1.92 -27.79
CA ASN A 458 5.87 -2.26 -28.35
C ASN A 458 5.86 -3.60 -29.12
N TYR A 459 7.00 -4.02 -29.70
CA TYR A 459 7.10 -5.32 -30.34
C TYR A 459 7.01 -6.48 -29.34
N TRP A 460 7.57 -6.31 -28.13
CA TRP A 460 7.64 -7.36 -27.12
C TRP A 460 6.50 -7.30 -26.08
N MET A 461 5.90 -6.12 -25.86
CA MET A 461 4.84 -5.95 -24.87
C MET A 461 3.45 -6.26 -25.46
N ASN A 462 2.51 -6.79 -24.65
CA ASN A 462 2.65 -7.20 -23.25
C ASN A 462 3.46 -8.49 -23.12
N VAL A 463 4.04 -8.75 -21.93
CA VAL A 463 4.67 -10.05 -21.64
C VAL A 463 3.62 -11.17 -21.78
N ASP A 464 3.89 -12.16 -22.65
CA ASP A 464 2.91 -13.21 -22.95
C ASP A 464 2.62 -14.13 -21.75
N GLN A 465 3.68 -14.52 -21.01
CA GLN A 465 3.56 -15.37 -19.83
C GLN A 465 4.47 -14.84 -18.73
N TYR A 466 3.89 -14.47 -17.61
CA TYR A 466 4.57 -14.03 -16.40
C TYR A 466 4.38 -15.05 -15.27
N ILE A 467 5.46 -15.34 -14.54
CA ILE A 467 5.47 -16.41 -13.53
C ILE A 467 6.06 -15.86 -12.24
N GLY A 468 5.36 -16.04 -11.12
CA GLY A 468 5.84 -15.58 -9.81
C GLY A 468 4.97 -16.07 -8.67
N GLY A 469 5.31 -15.67 -7.44
CA GLY A 469 4.55 -16.02 -6.24
C GLY A 469 3.28 -15.20 -6.08
N ILE A 470 2.26 -15.80 -5.47
CA ILE A 470 0.97 -15.13 -5.22
C ILE A 470 1.10 -14.00 -4.19
N GLU A 471 2.12 -14.01 -3.34
CA GLU A 471 2.43 -12.96 -2.37
C GLU A 471 2.63 -11.59 -3.02
N HIS A 472 2.96 -11.56 -4.31
CA HIS A 472 3.12 -10.33 -5.08
C HIS A 472 1.82 -9.75 -5.64
N ALA A 473 0.66 -10.37 -5.38
CA ALA A 473 -0.62 -9.97 -5.95
C ALA A 473 -0.94 -8.49 -5.72
N ILE A 474 -0.72 -7.98 -4.51
CA ILE A 474 -1.00 -6.59 -4.08
C ILE A 474 0.28 -5.74 -3.92
N LEU A 475 1.44 -6.30 -4.25
CA LEU A 475 2.75 -5.66 -4.22
C LEU A 475 3.23 -5.43 -5.66
N HIS A 476 4.26 -6.16 -6.08
CA HIS A 476 4.88 -6.06 -7.39
C HIS A 476 3.89 -6.06 -8.57
N LEU A 477 2.89 -6.96 -8.58
CA LEU A 477 1.92 -7.04 -9.68
C LEU A 477 1.03 -5.80 -9.77
N LEU A 478 0.62 -5.22 -8.65
CA LEU A 478 -0.16 -3.99 -8.63
C LEU A 478 0.69 -2.78 -9.03
N TYR A 479 1.92 -2.70 -8.51
CA TYR A 479 2.84 -1.62 -8.82
C TYR A 479 3.29 -1.63 -10.28
N SER A 480 3.55 -2.81 -10.87
CA SER A 480 3.87 -2.95 -12.30
C SER A 480 2.73 -2.46 -13.19
N ARG A 481 1.49 -2.75 -12.83
CA ARG A 481 0.31 -2.25 -13.53
C ARG A 481 0.22 -0.73 -13.46
N PHE A 482 0.43 -0.15 -12.28
CA PHE A 482 0.48 1.30 -12.10
C PHE A 482 1.58 1.94 -12.96
N PHE A 483 2.82 1.43 -12.90
CA PHE A 483 3.94 1.94 -13.69
C PHE A 483 3.65 1.89 -15.18
N VAL A 484 3.15 0.78 -15.70
CA VAL A 484 2.82 0.63 -17.13
C VAL A 484 1.76 1.63 -17.56
N LYS A 485 0.73 1.88 -16.74
CA LYS A 485 -0.28 2.91 -17.04
C LYS A 485 0.32 4.31 -17.10
N VAL A 486 1.22 4.66 -16.18
CA VAL A 486 1.91 5.96 -16.21
C VAL A 486 2.83 6.06 -17.43
N ILE A 487 3.60 5.02 -17.74
CA ILE A 487 4.49 4.96 -18.92
C ILE A 487 3.69 5.05 -20.23
N HIS A 488 2.51 4.41 -20.27
CA HIS A 488 1.55 4.58 -21.38
C HIS A 488 1.10 6.03 -21.53
N ASP A 489 0.70 6.68 -20.43
CA ASP A 489 0.24 8.07 -20.41
C ASP A 489 1.35 9.08 -20.71
N LEU A 490 2.62 8.69 -20.56
CA LEU A 490 3.79 9.41 -21.02
C LEU A 490 4.01 9.23 -22.55
N GLY A 491 3.26 8.33 -23.19
CA GLY A 491 3.37 8.04 -24.61
C GLY A 491 4.59 7.19 -24.99
N LEU A 492 5.23 6.54 -24.03
CA LEU A 492 6.44 5.74 -24.22
C LEU A 492 6.16 4.31 -24.69
N ILE A 493 4.97 3.78 -24.41
CA ILE A 493 4.49 2.46 -24.85
C ILE A 493 3.00 2.53 -25.23
N GLU A 494 2.52 1.53 -25.98
CA GLU A 494 1.11 1.36 -26.32
C GLU A 494 0.38 0.43 -25.36
N ALA A 495 1.11 -0.49 -24.71
CA ALA A 495 0.55 -1.41 -23.73
C ALA A 495 0.00 -0.66 -22.51
N ASN A 496 -1.21 -1.05 -22.07
CA ASN A 496 -1.86 -0.49 -20.87
C ASN A 496 -1.78 -1.44 -19.65
N GLU A 497 -1.38 -2.68 -19.88
CA GLU A 497 -1.11 -3.71 -18.86
C GLU A 497 0.23 -4.38 -19.12
N PRO A 498 0.98 -4.78 -18.07
CA PRO A 498 2.31 -5.34 -18.25
C PRO A 498 2.32 -6.78 -18.75
N PHE A 499 1.40 -7.61 -18.27
CA PHE A 499 1.43 -9.06 -18.44
C PHE A 499 0.10 -9.56 -18.99
N ARG A 500 0.15 -10.27 -20.13
CA ARG A 500 -1.02 -10.86 -20.75
C ARG A 500 -1.52 -12.08 -19.97
N GLY A 501 -0.61 -12.99 -19.61
CA GLY A 501 -0.89 -14.18 -18.83
C GLY A 501 -0.07 -14.22 -17.55
N LEU A 502 -0.69 -14.61 -16.46
CA LEU A 502 -0.06 -14.78 -15.15
C LEU A 502 -0.24 -16.20 -14.64
N LEU A 503 0.88 -16.81 -14.24
CA LEU A 503 0.89 -18.05 -13.49
C LEU A 503 1.43 -17.80 -12.09
N THR A 504 0.62 -18.05 -11.08
CA THR A 504 1.08 -17.96 -9.68
C THR A 504 1.56 -19.32 -9.21
N GLN A 505 2.81 -19.37 -8.73
CA GLN A 505 3.43 -20.57 -8.20
C GLN A 505 3.04 -20.79 -6.75
N GLY A 506 2.94 -22.08 -6.35
CA GLY A 506 2.91 -22.49 -4.95
C GLY A 506 4.28 -22.31 -4.28
N MET A 507 4.32 -22.39 -2.97
CA MET A 507 5.54 -22.30 -2.18
C MET A 507 6.30 -23.62 -2.19
N VAL A 508 7.64 -23.54 -2.25
CA VAL A 508 8.49 -24.69 -1.95
C VAL A 508 8.84 -24.63 -0.47
N LEU A 509 8.33 -25.62 0.26
CA LEU A 509 8.50 -25.77 1.70
C LEU A 509 9.57 -26.82 1.96
N LYS A 510 10.18 -26.81 3.13
CA LYS A 510 10.94 -27.92 3.70
C LYS A 510 10.49 -28.12 5.14
N GLU A 511 10.08 -29.34 5.47
CA GLU A 511 9.51 -29.69 6.78
C GLU A 511 8.28 -28.81 7.14
N GLY A 512 7.39 -28.60 6.18
CA GLY A 512 6.18 -27.79 6.34
C GLY A 512 6.40 -26.31 6.53
N SER A 513 7.63 -25.80 6.39
CA SER A 513 7.98 -24.41 6.57
C SER A 513 8.60 -23.81 5.32
N LYS A 514 8.32 -22.50 5.06
CA LYS A 514 9.00 -21.74 4.00
C LYS A 514 10.52 -21.83 4.18
N MET A 515 11.24 -22.15 3.11
CA MET A 515 12.71 -22.16 3.12
C MET A 515 13.26 -20.77 3.40
N SER A 516 14.16 -20.67 4.37
CA SER A 516 14.89 -19.43 4.65
C SER A 516 16.29 -19.72 5.22
N LYS A 517 17.25 -18.85 4.90
CA LYS A 517 18.61 -18.94 5.46
C LYS A 517 18.62 -18.82 6.98
N SER A 518 17.70 -18.06 7.57
CA SER A 518 17.58 -17.89 9.01
C SER A 518 17.10 -19.15 9.72
N LYS A 519 16.30 -19.99 9.06
CA LYS A 519 15.82 -21.29 9.57
C LYS A 519 16.79 -22.44 9.28
N GLY A 520 17.79 -22.24 8.41
CA GLY A 520 18.76 -23.27 8.03
C GLY A 520 18.16 -24.41 7.18
N ASN A 521 16.95 -24.25 6.65
CA ASN A 521 16.22 -25.27 5.89
C ASN A 521 16.29 -25.07 4.36
N VAL A 522 17.32 -24.39 3.86
CA VAL A 522 17.53 -24.14 2.43
C VAL A 522 18.14 -25.36 1.76
N VAL A 523 17.65 -25.71 0.59
CA VAL A 523 18.23 -26.75 -0.29
C VAL A 523 19.06 -26.09 -1.38
N SER A 524 20.35 -26.49 -1.49
CA SER A 524 21.26 -25.95 -2.50
C SER A 524 21.04 -26.63 -3.85
N PRO A 525 20.78 -25.88 -4.94
CA PRO A 525 20.74 -26.45 -6.28
C PRO A 525 22.04 -27.19 -6.68
N GLU A 526 23.19 -26.69 -6.21
CA GLU A 526 24.49 -27.30 -6.49
C GLU A 526 24.62 -28.71 -5.89
N GLU A 527 24.14 -28.88 -4.65
CA GLU A 527 24.15 -30.18 -3.98
C GLU A 527 23.31 -31.22 -4.74
N ILE A 528 22.12 -30.81 -5.21
CA ILE A 528 21.23 -31.67 -6.00
C ILE A 528 21.86 -32.00 -7.35
N ILE A 529 22.42 -31.01 -8.05
CA ILE A 529 23.07 -31.21 -9.35
C ILE A 529 24.25 -32.16 -9.21
N ASN A 530 25.07 -32.00 -8.20
CA ASN A 530 26.25 -32.86 -7.98
C ASN A 530 25.87 -34.28 -7.57
N THR A 531 24.77 -34.47 -6.85
CA THR A 531 24.32 -35.77 -6.36
C THR A 531 23.50 -36.54 -7.39
N TYR A 532 22.55 -35.86 -8.05
CA TYR A 532 21.54 -36.50 -8.91
C TYR A 532 21.57 -36.05 -10.37
N GLY A 533 22.29 -34.99 -10.68
CA GLY A 533 22.33 -34.38 -12.00
C GLY A 533 21.24 -33.33 -12.25
N ALA A 534 21.51 -32.40 -13.16
CA ALA A 534 20.61 -31.29 -13.50
C ALA A 534 19.27 -31.75 -14.07
N ASP A 535 19.26 -32.79 -14.92
CA ASP A 535 18.03 -33.30 -15.52
C ASP A 535 17.09 -33.93 -14.49
N THR A 536 17.65 -34.59 -13.47
CA THR A 536 16.87 -35.15 -12.37
C THR A 536 16.24 -34.02 -11.53
N ALA A 537 17.00 -32.97 -11.20
CA ALA A 537 16.47 -31.81 -10.49
C ALA A 537 15.31 -31.14 -11.26
N ARG A 538 15.48 -30.94 -12.55
CA ARG A 538 14.46 -30.32 -13.42
C ARG A 538 13.23 -31.18 -13.54
N LEU A 539 13.37 -32.48 -13.77
CA LEU A 539 12.26 -33.42 -13.88
C LEU A 539 11.48 -33.52 -12.55
N PHE A 540 12.20 -33.59 -11.44
CA PHE A 540 11.60 -33.67 -10.11
C PHE A 540 10.67 -32.48 -9.83
N ILE A 541 11.15 -31.25 -10.03
CA ILE A 541 10.35 -30.03 -9.81
C ILE A 541 9.07 -30.03 -10.66
N LEU A 542 9.14 -30.51 -11.92
CA LEU A 542 7.98 -30.58 -12.80
C LEU A 542 7.01 -31.71 -12.44
N PHE A 543 7.48 -32.76 -11.79
CA PHE A 543 6.69 -33.97 -11.49
C PHE A 543 6.09 -33.94 -10.07
N ALA A 544 6.77 -33.31 -9.11
CA ALA A 544 6.47 -33.46 -7.68
C ALA A 544 5.14 -32.83 -7.26
N ALA A 545 4.74 -31.71 -7.88
CA ALA A 545 3.45 -31.06 -7.62
C ALA A 545 2.99 -30.22 -8.83
N PRO A 546 1.67 -29.97 -8.99
CA PRO A 546 1.17 -28.93 -9.86
C PRO A 546 1.81 -27.59 -9.50
N VAL A 547 2.16 -26.79 -10.51
CA VAL A 547 2.94 -25.57 -10.32
C VAL A 547 2.25 -24.51 -9.43
N ASP A 548 0.94 -24.54 -9.35
CA ASP A 548 0.10 -23.65 -8.52
C ASP A 548 -0.15 -24.18 -7.10
N ARG A 549 0.42 -25.33 -6.76
CA ARG A 549 0.33 -25.97 -5.44
C ARG A 549 1.66 -25.90 -4.70
N ASP A 550 1.56 -25.87 -3.38
CA ASP A 550 2.74 -25.98 -2.53
C ASP A 550 3.42 -27.34 -2.69
N LEU A 551 4.74 -27.33 -2.70
CA LEU A 551 5.61 -28.49 -2.73
C LEU A 551 6.38 -28.57 -1.43
N ASP A 552 6.19 -29.65 -0.66
CA ASP A 552 7.05 -29.92 0.50
C ASP A 552 8.25 -30.76 0.05
N TRP A 553 9.43 -30.15 0.14
CA TRP A 553 10.69 -30.79 -0.26
C TRP A 553 11.08 -31.86 0.75
N SER A 554 11.34 -33.06 0.26
CA SER A 554 11.93 -34.18 1.01
C SER A 554 13.14 -34.70 0.24
N ASP A 555 14.22 -34.94 0.95
CA ASP A 555 15.47 -35.52 0.40
C ASP A 555 15.30 -36.99 -0.01
#